data_26127639322dfeead944f823aa6ad5c8
#
_entry.id   26127639322dfeead944f823aa6ad5c8
#
_cell.length_a   1.000
_cell.length_b   1.000
_cell.length_c   1.000
_cell.angle_alpha   90.00
_cell.angle_beta   90.00
_cell.angle_gamma   90.00
#
_symmetry.space_group_name_H-M   'P 1'
#
loop_
_entity.id
_entity.type
_entity.pdbx_description
1 polymer ?
#
loop_
_entity_poly.entity_id
_entity_poly.type
_entity_poly.pdbx_seq_one_letter_code
_entity_poly.pdbx_strand_id
1 'polypeptide(L)'
;FLIITVIVIWWSRRLIRKINHLKEKVDNLDNDKYVDKMKFNVDDEMYDLSEAIDNMKITLQKQEEYKNQMYQNISHDFKTPLMVIKSYMEAFEDGIESAENTRKIVKEEVNKLEGKVHSLLYLNKLSYISDTNNIKDEKTDITGLLNDCIKKLKIQRPDINFKIYLKGDSSTYNGSYDMWEAIIYNILNNFMRYADKKIEITLKNDNIIMYNDGPNIDENILNDIFTPYKKGINGQFGLGLSIVKKTLMLCGYEITVKNEKKGISFVINKL
;
A
#
# COMPACT_ATOMS: atom_id res chain seq x y z
N PHE A 1 -42.20 -14.40 48.18
CA PHE A 1 -40.97 -15.14 47.86
C PHE A 1 -41.07 -15.83 46.49
N LEU A 2 -42.12 -16.62 46.27
CA LEU A 2 -42.35 -17.42 45.03
C LEU A 2 -42.42 -16.54 43.77
N ILE A 3 -43.05 -15.38 43.82
CA ILE A 3 -43.16 -14.43 42.69
C ILE A 3 -41.79 -13.88 42.28
N ILE A 4 -40.97 -13.50 43.26
CA ILE A 4 -39.62 -12.96 43.03
C ILE A 4 -38.74 -14.02 42.35
N THR A 5 -38.77 -15.28 42.82
CA THR A 5 -38.04 -16.40 42.21
C THR A 5 -38.46 -16.65 40.77
N VAL A 6 -39.74 -16.57 40.46
CA VAL A 6 -40.28 -16.74 39.11
C VAL A 6 -39.77 -15.61 38.18
N ILE A 7 -39.80 -14.36 38.65
CA ILE A 7 -39.31 -13.21 37.90
C ILE A 7 -37.79 -13.32 37.62
N VAL A 8 -37.00 -13.70 38.62
CA VAL A 8 -35.54 -13.90 38.45
C VAL A 8 -35.24 -15.02 37.47
N ILE A 9 -35.95 -16.14 37.54
CA ILE A 9 -35.75 -17.25 36.60
C ILE A 9 -36.14 -16.85 35.17
N TRP A 10 -37.24 -16.11 35.00
CA TRP A 10 -37.68 -15.62 33.69
C TRP A 10 -36.68 -14.64 33.11
N TRP A 11 -36.19 -13.70 33.88
CA TRP A 11 -35.20 -12.72 33.48
C TRP A 11 -33.85 -13.36 33.12
N SER A 12 -33.38 -14.29 33.98
CA SER A 12 -32.14 -15.06 33.71
C SER A 12 -32.24 -15.86 32.41
N ARG A 13 -33.36 -16.55 32.17
CA ARG A 13 -33.59 -17.31 30.90
C ARG A 13 -33.62 -16.38 29.68
N ARG A 14 -34.14 -15.18 29.84
CA ARG A 14 -34.14 -14.17 28.77
C ARG A 14 -32.72 -13.67 28.43
N LEU A 15 -31.92 -13.43 29.47
CA LEU A 15 -30.52 -13.03 29.31
C LEU A 15 -29.67 -14.12 28.65
N ILE A 16 -29.80 -15.35 29.13
CA ILE A 16 -29.11 -16.54 28.58
C ILE A 16 -29.44 -16.71 27.08
N ARG A 17 -30.69 -16.53 26.69
CA ARG A 17 -31.08 -16.58 25.27
C ARG A 17 -30.41 -15.53 24.43
N LYS A 18 -30.29 -14.26 24.90
CA LYS A 18 -29.60 -13.19 24.20
C LYS A 18 -28.12 -13.51 24.03
N ILE A 19 -27.47 -13.99 25.10
CA ILE A 19 -26.03 -14.36 25.08
C ILE A 19 -25.79 -15.52 24.10
N ASN A 20 -26.61 -16.56 24.14
CA ASN A 20 -26.47 -17.69 23.22
C ASN A 20 -26.65 -17.27 21.76
N HIS A 21 -27.55 -16.32 21.49
CA HIS A 21 -27.71 -15.78 20.15
C HIS A 21 -26.48 -14.99 19.67
N LEU A 22 -25.91 -14.14 20.53
CA LEU A 22 -24.66 -13.44 20.21
C LEU A 22 -23.50 -14.42 19.99
N LYS A 23 -23.43 -15.49 20.80
CA LYS A 23 -22.46 -16.56 20.59
C LYS A 23 -22.64 -17.23 19.23
N GLU A 24 -23.87 -17.59 18.85
CA GLU A 24 -24.20 -18.18 17.55
C GLU A 24 -23.80 -17.23 16.39
N LYS A 25 -24.00 -15.93 16.57
CA LYS A 25 -23.59 -14.88 15.62
C LYS A 25 -22.07 -14.83 15.45
N VAL A 26 -21.31 -14.92 16.54
CA VAL A 26 -19.83 -15.00 16.51
C VAL A 26 -19.35 -16.30 15.86
N ASP A 27 -19.94 -17.44 16.21
CA ASP A 27 -19.58 -18.76 15.67
C ASP A 27 -19.84 -18.84 14.16
N ASN A 28 -20.72 -17.97 13.61
CA ASN A 28 -21.07 -17.91 12.20
C ASN A 28 -20.54 -16.64 11.48
N LEU A 29 -19.49 -15.99 12.00
CA LEU A 29 -18.90 -14.80 11.37
C LEU A 29 -18.46 -15.08 9.93
N ASP A 30 -17.90 -16.26 9.67
CA ASP A 30 -17.42 -16.68 8.34
C ASP A 30 -18.52 -17.22 7.42
N ASN A 31 -19.76 -17.33 7.93
CA ASN A 31 -20.87 -17.91 7.16
C ASN A 31 -21.72 -16.80 6.51
N ASP A 32 -21.54 -16.59 5.22
CA ASP A 32 -22.32 -15.59 4.43
C ASP A 32 -23.82 -15.90 4.37
N LYS A 33 -24.23 -17.14 4.63
CA LYS A 33 -25.64 -17.56 4.62
C LYS A 33 -26.32 -17.41 5.98
N TYR A 34 -25.55 -17.03 7.01
CA TYR A 34 -26.14 -16.82 8.34
C TYR A 34 -26.99 -15.57 8.34
N VAL A 35 -28.28 -15.73 8.63
CA VAL A 35 -29.26 -14.64 8.78
C VAL A 35 -29.56 -14.44 10.26
N ASP A 36 -29.29 -13.25 10.74
CA ASP A 36 -29.62 -12.86 12.11
C ASP A 36 -31.14 -12.86 12.32
N LYS A 37 -31.61 -13.72 13.22
CA LYS A 37 -33.04 -13.93 13.51
C LYS A 37 -33.55 -13.10 14.69
N MET A 38 -32.66 -12.51 15.50
CA MET A 38 -33.03 -11.77 16.69
C MET A 38 -32.72 -10.29 16.52
N LYS A 39 -33.74 -9.46 16.75
CA LYS A 39 -33.55 -8.00 16.82
C LYS A 39 -33.46 -7.59 18.28
N PHE A 40 -32.41 -6.90 18.65
CA PHE A 40 -32.24 -6.26 19.95
C PHE A 40 -32.91 -4.87 19.95
N ASN A 41 -33.36 -4.40 21.11
CA ASN A 41 -33.80 -3.01 21.23
C ASN A 41 -32.60 -2.06 21.24
N VAL A 42 -32.77 -0.88 20.64
CA VAL A 42 -31.70 0.12 20.49
C VAL A 42 -31.11 0.61 21.83
N ASP A 43 -31.91 0.56 22.91
CA ASP A 43 -31.49 0.96 24.29
C ASP A 43 -30.96 -0.23 25.12
N ASP A 44 -30.48 -1.30 24.49
CA ASP A 44 -30.01 -2.51 25.16
C ASP A 44 -28.50 -2.67 24.88
N GLU A 45 -27.67 -2.84 25.91
CA GLU A 45 -26.21 -3.08 25.77
C GLU A 45 -25.92 -4.29 24.87
N MET A 46 -26.86 -5.22 24.73
CA MET A 46 -26.79 -6.34 23.78
C MET A 46 -26.91 -5.89 22.33
N TYR A 47 -27.57 -4.74 22.08
CA TYR A 47 -27.63 -4.13 20.75
C TYR A 47 -26.25 -3.60 20.33
N ASP A 48 -25.59 -2.85 21.22
CA ASP A 48 -24.27 -2.30 20.97
C ASP A 48 -23.25 -3.41 20.68
N LEU A 49 -23.34 -4.51 21.47
CA LEU A 49 -22.48 -5.67 21.25
C LEU A 49 -22.79 -6.39 19.91
N SER A 50 -24.07 -6.51 19.55
CA SER A 50 -24.49 -7.07 18.26
C SER A 50 -23.99 -6.23 17.09
N GLU A 51 -24.08 -4.90 17.19
CA GLU A 51 -23.57 -3.96 16.18
C GLU A 51 -22.04 -4.03 16.05
N ALA A 52 -21.32 -4.15 17.18
CA ALA A 52 -19.87 -4.35 17.17
C ALA A 52 -19.46 -5.64 16.45
N ILE A 53 -20.22 -6.74 16.64
CA ILE A 53 -20.01 -8.01 15.94
C ILE A 53 -20.27 -7.86 14.43
N ASP A 54 -21.33 -7.14 14.03
CA ASP A 54 -21.60 -6.85 12.62
C ASP A 54 -20.50 -6.04 11.96
N ASN A 55 -20.02 -5.00 12.64
CA ASN A 55 -18.89 -4.18 12.16
C ASN A 55 -17.61 -5.01 12.04
N MET A 56 -17.37 -5.93 12.97
CA MET A 56 -16.24 -6.88 12.90
C MET A 56 -16.39 -7.79 11.67
N LYS A 57 -17.58 -8.37 11.42
CA LYS A 57 -17.85 -9.19 10.24
C LYS A 57 -17.55 -8.45 8.94
N ILE A 58 -18.08 -7.23 8.80
CA ILE A 58 -17.83 -6.38 7.62
C ILE A 58 -16.33 -6.10 7.43
N THR A 59 -15.62 -5.87 8.53
CA THR A 59 -14.18 -5.61 8.50
C THR A 59 -13.40 -6.84 8.05
N LEU A 60 -13.74 -8.03 8.59
CA LEU A 60 -13.12 -9.29 8.20
C LEU A 60 -13.38 -9.62 6.73
N GLN A 61 -14.61 -9.47 6.26
CA GLN A 61 -14.96 -9.68 4.85
C GLN A 61 -14.16 -8.75 3.92
N LYS A 62 -14.08 -7.46 4.24
CA LYS A 62 -13.25 -6.52 3.47
C LYS A 62 -11.78 -6.90 3.46
N GLN A 63 -11.25 -7.39 4.58
CA GLN A 63 -9.87 -7.87 4.66
C GLN A 63 -9.64 -9.11 3.79
N GLU A 64 -10.59 -10.03 3.78
CA GLU A 64 -10.52 -11.24 2.96
C GLU A 64 -10.65 -10.93 1.47
N GLU A 65 -11.60 -10.10 1.08
CA GLU A 65 -11.74 -9.61 -0.31
C GLU A 65 -10.45 -8.91 -0.78
N TYR A 66 -9.89 -8.03 0.05
CA TYR A 66 -8.62 -7.36 -0.24
C TYR A 66 -7.47 -8.35 -0.43
N LYS A 67 -7.36 -9.35 0.46
CA LYS A 67 -6.36 -10.41 0.40
C LYS A 67 -6.49 -11.26 -0.88
N ASN A 68 -7.73 -11.64 -1.25
CA ASN A 68 -8.01 -12.39 -2.46
C ASN A 68 -7.67 -11.59 -3.72
N GLN A 69 -8.04 -10.32 -3.76
CA GLN A 69 -7.69 -9.40 -4.83
C GLN A 69 -6.17 -9.21 -4.96
N MET A 70 -5.48 -9.13 -3.83
CA MET A 70 -4.01 -9.10 -3.77
C MET A 70 -3.39 -10.35 -4.40
N TYR A 71 -3.85 -11.56 -4.04
CA TYR A 71 -3.32 -12.79 -4.63
C TYR A 71 -3.58 -12.90 -6.12
N GLN A 72 -4.75 -12.49 -6.60
CA GLN A 72 -5.06 -12.44 -8.03
C GLN A 72 -4.12 -11.50 -8.79
N ASN A 73 -3.91 -10.29 -8.25
CA ASN A 73 -3.02 -9.30 -8.85
C ASN A 73 -1.56 -9.79 -8.88
N ILE A 74 -1.07 -10.39 -7.78
CA ILE A 74 0.26 -11.01 -7.72
C ILE A 74 0.39 -12.09 -8.79
N SER A 75 -0.57 -13.00 -8.87
CA SER A 75 -0.55 -14.10 -9.84
C SER A 75 -0.49 -13.59 -11.28
N HIS A 76 -1.31 -12.60 -11.62
CA HIS A 76 -1.29 -11.98 -12.93
C HIS A 76 0.05 -11.28 -13.23
N ASP A 77 0.56 -10.55 -12.26
CA ASP A 77 1.80 -9.79 -12.40
C ASP A 77 3.04 -10.69 -12.55
N PHE A 78 3.04 -11.88 -11.98
CA PHE A 78 4.09 -12.88 -12.19
C PHE A 78 3.92 -13.64 -13.50
N LYS A 79 2.67 -13.96 -13.88
CA LYS A 79 2.38 -14.71 -15.10
C LYS A 79 2.88 -13.99 -16.36
N THR A 80 2.69 -12.67 -16.45
CA THR A 80 3.06 -11.89 -17.65
C THR A 80 4.56 -12.00 -18.01
N PRO A 81 5.52 -11.66 -17.12
CA PRO A 81 6.94 -11.79 -17.44
C PRO A 81 7.37 -13.25 -17.67
N LEU A 82 6.79 -14.22 -16.95
CA LEU A 82 7.07 -15.63 -17.18
C LEU A 82 6.61 -16.08 -18.57
N MET A 83 5.45 -15.59 -19.05
CA MET A 83 5.01 -15.88 -20.42
C MET A 83 5.94 -15.26 -21.47
N VAL A 84 6.42 -14.03 -21.25
CA VAL A 84 7.40 -13.40 -22.16
C VAL A 84 8.70 -14.21 -22.19
N ILE A 85 9.23 -14.59 -21.04
CA ILE A 85 10.44 -15.44 -20.97
C ILE A 85 10.23 -16.73 -21.76
N LYS A 86 9.12 -17.43 -21.51
CA LYS A 86 8.79 -18.68 -22.19
C LYS A 86 8.70 -18.50 -23.71
N SER A 87 7.97 -17.46 -24.16
CA SER A 87 7.77 -17.18 -25.59
C SER A 87 9.09 -16.90 -26.33
N TYR A 88 10.00 -16.13 -25.70
CA TYR A 88 11.32 -15.86 -26.31
C TYR A 88 12.24 -17.08 -26.29
N MET A 89 12.12 -17.95 -25.28
CA MET A 89 12.86 -19.23 -25.30
C MET A 89 12.37 -20.17 -26.38
N GLU A 90 11.06 -20.32 -26.57
CA GLU A 90 10.44 -21.09 -27.64
C GLU A 90 10.84 -20.54 -29.03
N ALA A 91 10.77 -19.22 -29.24
CA ALA A 91 11.18 -18.59 -30.47
C ALA A 91 12.68 -18.79 -30.81
N PHE A 92 13.53 -18.85 -29.76
CA PHE A 92 14.94 -19.19 -29.93
C PHE A 92 15.14 -20.65 -30.31
N GLU A 93 14.43 -21.58 -29.69
CA GLU A 93 14.48 -23.02 -30.02
C GLU A 93 14.01 -23.28 -31.46
N ASP A 94 13.01 -22.55 -31.93
CA ASP A 94 12.49 -22.59 -33.28
C ASP A 94 13.38 -21.88 -34.33
N GLY A 95 14.49 -21.25 -33.89
CA GLY A 95 15.40 -20.52 -34.76
C GLY A 95 14.86 -19.17 -35.29
N ILE A 96 13.77 -18.67 -34.71
CA ILE A 96 13.12 -17.40 -35.08
C ILE A 96 13.85 -16.20 -34.42
N GLU A 97 14.31 -16.37 -33.18
CA GLU A 97 15.00 -15.34 -32.40
C GLU A 97 16.48 -15.64 -32.18
N SER A 98 17.30 -14.58 -32.08
CA SER A 98 18.72 -14.71 -31.79
C SER A 98 19.01 -14.98 -30.34
N ALA A 99 20.08 -15.72 -30.03
CA ALA A 99 20.53 -15.96 -28.64
C ALA A 99 20.82 -14.67 -27.89
N GLU A 100 21.33 -13.64 -28.56
CA GLU A 100 21.63 -12.35 -27.95
C GLU A 100 20.37 -11.60 -27.50
N ASN A 101 19.36 -11.53 -28.40
CA ASN A 101 18.10 -10.86 -28.09
C ASN A 101 17.32 -11.62 -27.02
N THR A 102 17.23 -12.95 -27.12
CA THR A 102 16.59 -13.80 -26.11
C THR A 102 17.23 -13.61 -24.75
N ARG A 103 18.57 -13.65 -24.65
CA ARG A 103 19.27 -13.42 -23.38
C ARG A 103 19.00 -12.04 -22.79
N LYS A 104 18.93 -11.01 -23.64
CA LYS A 104 18.63 -9.64 -23.21
C LYS A 104 17.23 -9.56 -22.61
N ILE A 105 16.22 -10.04 -23.33
CA ILE A 105 14.82 -9.99 -22.89
C ILE A 105 14.61 -10.85 -21.63
N VAL A 106 15.13 -12.05 -21.58
CA VAL A 106 15.04 -12.92 -20.40
C VAL A 106 15.65 -12.23 -19.16
N LYS A 107 16.83 -11.60 -19.31
CA LYS A 107 17.46 -10.86 -18.21
C LYS A 107 16.61 -9.66 -17.74
N GLU A 108 16.01 -8.92 -18.67
CA GLU A 108 15.12 -7.81 -18.34
C GLU A 108 13.88 -8.28 -17.57
N GLU A 109 13.24 -9.38 -17.99
CA GLU A 109 12.05 -9.91 -17.33
C GLU A 109 12.38 -10.54 -15.95
N VAL A 110 13.53 -11.22 -15.82
CA VAL A 110 14.01 -11.72 -14.52
C VAL A 110 14.25 -10.57 -13.55
N ASN A 111 14.89 -9.48 -13.98
CA ASN A 111 15.10 -8.29 -13.11
C ASN A 111 13.77 -7.65 -12.68
N LYS A 112 12.75 -7.66 -13.56
CA LYS A 112 11.41 -7.20 -13.21
C LYS A 112 10.78 -8.10 -12.14
N LEU A 113 10.91 -9.43 -12.27
CA LEU A 113 10.41 -10.39 -11.28
C LEU A 113 11.10 -10.21 -9.92
N GLU A 114 12.41 -10.05 -9.91
CA GLU A 114 13.20 -9.79 -8.70
C GLU A 114 12.70 -8.52 -7.97
N GLY A 115 12.52 -7.42 -8.70
CA GLY A 115 11.96 -6.18 -8.14
C GLY A 115 10.57 -6.37 -7.53
N LYS A 116 9.72 -7.25 -8.13
CA LYS A 116 8.41 -7.61 -7.60
C LYS A 116 8.51 -8.35 -6.28
N VAL A 117 9.37 -9.37 -6.21
CA VAL A 117 9.61 -10.14 -4.99
C VAL A 117 10.09 -9.22 -3.88
N HIS A 118 11.06 -8.36 -4.16
CA HIS A 118 11.56 -7.39 -3.17
C HIS A 118 10.45 -6.47 -2.65
N SER A 119 9.59 -5.95 -3.52
CA SER A 119 8.47 -5.10 -3.11
C SER A 119 7.48 -5.83 -2.20
N LEU A 120 7.16 -7.09 -2.50
CA LEU A 120 6.29 -7.93 -1.66
C LEU A 120 6.89 -8.22 -0.29
N LEU A 121 8.17 -8.61 -0.26
CA LEU A 121 8.89 -8.87 0.99
C LEU A 121 8.98 -7.61 1.85
N TYR A 122 9.21 -6.45 1.21
CA TYR A 122 9.26 -5.19 1.93
C TYR A 122 7.89 -4.81 2.53
N LEU A 123 6.79 -4.98 1.80
CA LEU A 123 5.43 -4.78 2.32
C LEU A 123 5.11 -5.69 3.51
N ASN A 124 5.53 -6.95 3.46
CA ASN A 124 5.38 -7.88 4.58
C ASN A 124 6.20 -7.43 5.80
N LYS A 125 7.44 -6.97 5.59
CA LYS A 125 8.28 -6.40 6.66
C LYS A 125 7.62 -5.19 7.32
N LEU A 126 7.05 -4.27 6.52
CA LEU A 126 6.35 -3.09 7.04
C LEU A 126 5.11 -3.46 7.86
N SER A 127 4.37 -4.50 7.46
CA SER A 127 3.22 -5.00 8.23
C SER A 127 3.67 -5.51 9.60
N TYR A 128 4.74 -6.31 9.64
CA TYR A 128 5.31 -6.81 10.89
C TYR A 128 5.80 -5.69 11.82
N ILE A 129 6.47 -4.66 11.28
CA ILE A 129 6.93 -3.48 12.07
C ILE A 129 5.73 -2.73 12.66
N SER A 130 4.67 -2.54 11.87
CA SER A 130 3.43 -1.90 12.33
C SER A 130 2.80 -2.65 13.51
N ASP A 131 2.71 -3.97 13.42
CA ASP A 131 2.07 -4.81 14.44
C ASP A 131 2.88 -4.88 15.74
N THR A 132 4.20 -4.73 15.68
CA THR A 132 5.10 -4.83 16.84
C THR A 132 5.44 -3.49 17.49
N ASN A 133 4.99 -2.36 16.93
CA ASN A 133 5.38 -1.01 17.35
C ASN A 133 6.91 -0.82 17.48
N ASN A 134 7.68 -1.57 16.73
CA ASN A 134 9.15 -1.64 16.85
C ASN A 134 9.81 -0.59 15.93
N ILE A 135 9.35 0.65 16.04
CA ILE A 135 9.92 1.78 15.30
C ILE A 135 11.04 2.34 16.15
N LYS A 136 12.26 2.22 15.66
CA LYS A 136 13.41 2.85 16.30
C LYS A 136 13.34 4.36 16.09
N ASP A 137 13.65 5.14 17.14
CA ASP A 137 13.83 6.60 17.08
C ASP A 137 15.12 6.95 16.30
N GLU A 138 15.13 6.62 15.01
CA GLU A 138 16.23 6.93 14.11
C GLU A 138 15.89 8.18 13.30
N LYS A 139 16.90 8.96 12.98
CA LYS A 139 16.79 10.13 12.09
C LYS A 139 17.78 9.99 10.96
N THR A 140 17.33 10.32 9.74
CA THR A 140 18.14 10.20 8.52
C THR A 140 18.29 11.56 7.84
N ASP A 141 19.51 11.92 7.48
CA ASP A 141 19.75 13.00 6.53
C ASP A 141 19.47 12.50 5.12
N ILE A 142 18.40 13.02 4.51
CA ILE A 142 17.94 12.58 3.20
C ILE A 142 18.62 13.28 2.03
N THR A 143 19.43 14.31 2.27
CA THR A 143 20.12 15.05 1.17
C THR A 143 21.15 14.17 0.48
N GLY A 144 21.97 13.44 1.26
CA GLY A 144 22.93 12.48 0.71
C GLY A 144 22.24 11.37 -0.05
N LEU A 145 21.20 10.80 0.55
CA LEU A 145 20.39 9.74 -0.04
C LEU A 145 19.71 10.16 -1.37
N LEU A 146 19.14 11.37 -1.42
CA LEU A 146 18.58 11.94 -2.66
C LEU A 146 19.62 12.04 -3.77
N ASN A 147 20.81 12.55 -3.44
CA ASN A 147 21.90 12.67 -4.42
C ASN A 147 22.32 11.30 -4.97
N ASP A 148 22.43 10.29 -4.14
CA ASP A 148 22.81 8.93 -4.56
C ASP A 148 21.71 8.27 -5.41
N CYS A 149 20.44 8.42 -5.04
CA CYS A 149 19.30 7.96 -5.85
C CYS A 149 19.27 8.66 -7.21
N ILE A 150 19.44 9.98 -7.25
CA ILE A 150 19.44 10.75 -8.49
C ILE A 150 20.60 10.33 -9.40
N LYS A 151 21.81 10.10 -8.87
CA LYS A 151 22.96 9.61 -9.66
C LYS A 151 22.62 8.28 -10.35
N LYS A 152 22.03 7.33 -9.62
CA LYS A 152 21.61 6.03 -10.18
C LYS A 152 20.56 6.19 -11.29
N LEU A 153 19.55 7.04 -11.06
CA LEU A 153 18.44 7.24 -11.98
C LEU A 153 18.81 8.03 -13.24
N LYS A 154 19.72 8.99 -13.14
CA LYS A 154 20.23 9.77 -14.29
C LYS A 154 20.90 8.92 -15.35
N ILE A 155 21.43 7.75 -15.02
CA ILE A 155 21.99 6.80 -15.99
C ILE A 155 20.90 6.29 -16.94
N GLN A 156 19.66 6.12 -16.45
CA GLN A 156 18.54 5.61 -17.23
C GLN A 156 17.87 6.71 -18.09
N ARG A 157 17.75 7.93 -17.56
CA ARG A 157 17.13 9.08 -18.21
C ARG A 157 18.02 10.33 -18.04
N PRO A 158 19.11 10.47 -18.81
CA PRO A 158 20.03 11.60 -18.73
C PRO A 158 19.39 12.94 -19.15
N ASP A 159 18.26 12.86 -19.88
CA ASP A 159 17.46 14.00 -20.35
C ASP A 159 16.69 14.70 -19.23
N ILE A 160 16.50 14.08 -18.07
CA ILE A 160 15.76 14.65 -16.94
C ILE A 160 16.65 15.62 -16.15
N ASN A 161 16.12 16.83 -15.94
CA ASN A 161 16.76 17.86 -15.11
C ASN A 161 16.24 17.78 -13.67
N PHE A 162 17.12 17.40 -12.74
CA PHE A 162 16.83 17.36 -11.31
C PHE A 162 17.29 18.66 -10.63
N LYS A 163 16.42 19.22 -9.77
CA LYS A 163 16.76 20.35 -8.90
C LYS A 163 16.37 20.05 -7.46
N ILE A 164 17.29 20.28 -6.53
CA ILE A 164 17.05 20.15 -5.09
C ILE A 164 17.14 21.56 -4.48
N TYR A 165 16.11 21.93 -3.73
CA TYR A 165 16.03 23.19 -3.00
C TYR A 165 15.99 22.90 -1.50
N LEU A 166 16.96 23.37 -0.76
CA LEU A 166 16.98 23.34 0.69
C LEU A 166 16.39 24.66 1.20
N LYS A 167 15.21 24.61 1.81
CA LYS A 167 14.46 25.77 2.35
C LYS A 167 14.25 25.67 3.88
N GLY A 168 15.05 24.87 4.57
CA GLY A 168 15.02 24.65 6.00
C GLY A 168 16.43 24.56 6.57
N ASP A 169 16.53 24.59 7.90
CA ASP A 169 17.81 24.52 8.62
C ASP A 169 18.30 23.07 8.78
N SER A 170 17.46 22.10 8.48
CA SER A 170 17.75 20.67 8.61
C SER A 170 17.17 19.88 7.45
N SER A 171 17.93 18.88 6.99
CA SER A 171 17.52 17.85 6.03
C SER A 171 17.30 16.49 6.70
N THR A 172 17.19 16.49 8.05
CA THR A 172 17.07 15.28 8.88
C THR A 172 15.62 15.00 9.22
N TYR A 173 15.16 13.77 8.90
CA TYR A 173 13.78 13.35 9.09
C TYR A 173 13.73 12.05 9.90
N ASN A 174 12.61 11.84 10.64
CA ASN A 174 12.40 10.63 11.41
C ASN A 174 12.28 9.40 10.50
N GLY A 175 12.90 8.30 10.89
CA GLY A 175 12.93 7.04 10.15
C GLY A 175 14.35 6.60 9.81
N SER A 176 14.54 5.30 9.60
CA SER A 176 15.82 4.72 9.26
C SER A 176 16.21 5.04 7.81
N TYR A 177 17.51 4.88 7.52
CA TYR A 177 18.05 5.05 6.17
C TYR A 177 17.31 4.18 5.14
N ASP A 178 17.09 2.89 5.45
CA ASP A 178 16.40 1.95 4.56
C ASP A 178 14.96 2.37 4.27
N MET A 179 14.26 2.93 5.26
CA MET A 179 12.89 3.43 5.10
C MET A 179 12.86 4.62 4.14
N TRP A 180 13.74 5.58 4.33
CA TRP A 180 13.83 6.74 3.45
C TRP A 180 14.35 6.39 2.06
N GLU A 181 15.28 5.44 1.93
CA GLU A 181 15.71 4.92 0.63
C GLU A 181 14.52 4.34 -0.14
N ALA A 182 13.69 3.51 0.52
CA ALA A 182 12.50 2.95 -0.10
C ALA A 182 11.49 4.02 -0.51
N ILE A 183 11.25 5.05 0.33
CA ILE A 183 10.35 6.16 0.01
C ILE A 183 10.85 6.93 -1.22
N ILE A 184 12.09 7.42 -1.17
CA ILE A 184 12.69 8.27 -2.21
C ILE A 184 12.80 7.50 -3.52
N TYR A 185 13.29 6.26 -3.48
CA TYR A 185 13.45 5.45 -4.68
C TYR A 185 12.11 5.19 -5.38
N ASN A 186 11.06 4.82 -4.64
CA ASN A 186 9.74 4.56 -5.23
C ASN A 186 9.11 5.82 -5.82
N ILE A 187 9.23 6.98 -5.16
CA ILE A 187 8.71 8.25 -5.70
C ILE A 187 9.50 8.66 -6.94
N LEU A 188 10.82 8.68 -6.86
CA LEU A 188 11.66 9.10 -7.99
C LEU A 188 11.53 8.15 -9.17
N ASN A 189 11.47 6.84 -8.95
CA ASN A 189 11.25 5.87 -10.02
C ASN A 189 9.88 6.05 -10.70
N ASN A 190 8.86 6.43 -9.94
CA ASN A 190 7.57 6.83 -10.50
C ASN A 190 7.73 8.10 -11.36
N PHE A 191 8.38 9.13 -10.84
CA PHE A 191 8.60 10.38 -11.57
C PHE A 191 9.44 10.20 -12.83
N MET A 192 10.47 9.36 -12.80
CA MET A 192 11.31 9.03 -13.97
C MET A 192 10.51 8.44 -15.14
N ARG A 193 9.39 7.76 -14.82
CA ARG A 193 8.52 7.18 -15.83
C ARG A 193 7.63 8.23 -16.51
N TYR A 194 7.14 9.20 -15.73
CA TYR A 194 6.11 10.11 -16.20
C TYR A 194 6.61 11.53 -16.47
N ALA A 195 7.75 11.94 -15.91
CA ALA A 195 8.30 13.28 -16.13
C ALA A 195 8.67 13.47 -17.60
N ASP A 196 8.36 14.64 -18.12
CA ASP A 196 8.80 15.08 -19.44
C ASP A 196 10.30 15.41 -19.41
N LYS A 197 10.70 16.40 -18.62
CA LYS A 197 12.08 16.90 -18.55
C LYS A 197 12.54 17.32 -17.17
N LYS A 198 11.64 17.46 -16.20
CA LYS A 198 11.96 18.18 -14.97
C LYS A 198 11.42 17.46 -13.73
N ILE A 199 12.29 17.31 -12.72
CA ILE A 199 11.93 16.87 -11.37
C ILE A 199 12.52 17.87 -10.38
N GLU A 200 11.69 18.40 -9.48
CA GLU A 200 12.12 19.33 -8.43
C GLU A 200 11.78 18.78 -7.05
N ILE A 201 12.71 18.90 -6.14
CA ILE A 201 12.57 18.43 -4.75
C ILE A 201 12.84 19.62 -3.85
N THR A 202 11.90 19.95 -2.99
CA THR A 202 12.05 21.01 -2.00
C THR A 202 12.00 20.41 -0.60
N LEU A 203 13.07 20.55 0.16
CA LEU A 203 13.18 20.12 1.55
C LEU A 203 12.94 21.30 2.47
N LYS A 204 12.04 21.14 3.45
CA LYS A 204 11.78 22.06 4.56
C LYS A 204 11.85 21.26 5.85
N ASN A 205 11.90 21.91 7.02
CA ASN A 205 12.09 21.24 8.31
C ASN A 205 11.14 20.07 8.60
N ASP A 206 9.84 20.21 8.25
CA ASP A 206 8.81 19.19 8.51
C ASP A 206 7.98 18.84 7.26
N ASN A 207 8.46 19.26 6.08
CA ASN A 207 7.72 19.08 4.83
C ASN A 207 8.68 18.83 3.66
N ILE A 208 8.30 17.88 2.79
CA ILE A 208 9.02 17.59 1.56
C ILE A 208 8.03 17.72 0.40
N ILE A 209 8.39 18.51 -0.60
CA ILE A 209 7.61 18.65 -1.82
C ILE A 209 8.44 18.09 -2.97
N MET A 210 7.88 17.09 -3.66
CA MET A 210 8.49 16.48 -4.83
C MET A 210 7.58 16.71 -6.04
N TYR A 211 8.09 17.37 -7.06
CA TYR A 211 7.33 17.75 -8.26
C TYR A 211 7.94 17.14 -9.52
N ASN A 212 7.09 16.73 -10.46
CA ASN A 212 7.47 16.42 -11.83
C ASN A 212 6.54 17.12 -12.84
N ASP A 213 7.05 17.41 -14.04
CA ASP A 213 6.36 18.14 -15.12
C ASP A 213 5.63 17.23 -16.12
N GLY A 214 5.36 15.99 -15.74
CA GLY A 214 4.60 15.03 -16.55
C GLY A 214 3.10 15.33 -16.63
N PRO A 215 2.29 14.38 -17.11
CA PRO A 215 0.85 14.57 -17.20
C PRO A 215 0.19 14.63 -15.80
N ASN A 216 -0.93 15.33 -15.72
CA ASN A 216 -1.79 15.33 -14.55
C ASN A 216 -2.47 13.98 -14.37
N ILE A 217 -2.81 13.66 -13.13
CA ILE A 217 -3.56 12.46 -12.76
C ILE A 217 -5.05 12.75 -12.86
N ASP A 218 -5.83 11.78 -13.34
CA ASP A 218 -7.30 11.87 -13.32
C ASP A 218 -7.80 12.09 -11.89
N GLU A 219 -8.67 13.08 -11.69
CA GLU A 219 -9.22 13.45 -10.38
C GLU A 219 -9.93 12.29 -9.69
N ASN A 220 -10.56 11.40 -10.46
CA ASN A 220 -11.26 10.23 -9.93
C ASN A 220 -10.35 9.20 -9.25
N ILE A 221 -9.07 9.15 -9.64
CA ILE A 221 -8.09 8.19 -9.09
C ILE A 221 -7.08 8.84 -8.16
N LEU A 222 -7.08 10.17 -8.02
CA LEU A 222 -6.12 10.94 -7.24
C LEU A 222 -6.04 10.45 -5.77
N ASN A 223 -7.17 10.17 -5.16
CA ASN A 223 -7.24 9.68 -3.78
C ASN A 223 -6.80 8.22 -3.64
N ASP A 224 -6.83 7.48 -4.74
CA ASP A 224 -6.61 6.03 -4.76
C ASP A 224 -5.20 5.62 -5.21
N ILE A 225 -4.36 6.56 -5.66
CA ILE A 225 -3.03 6.23 -6.22
C ILE A 225 -2.08 5.58 -5.22
N PHE A 226 -2.32 5.76 -3.92
CA PHE A 226 -1.58 5.12 -2.84
C PHE A 226 -2.17 3.78 -2.41
N THR A 227 -3.31 3.37 -2.99
CA THR A 227 -3.92 2.07 -2.72
C THR A 227 -3.12 0.98 -3.45
N PRO A 228 -2.75 -0.12 -2.78
CA PRO A 228 -2.00 -1.20 -3.42
C PRO A 228 -2.72 -1.72 -4.67
N TYR A 229 -1.94 -2.07 -5.69
CA TYR A 229 -2.40 -2.60 -6.99
C TYR A 229 -3.29 -1.67 -7.83
N LYS A 230 -3.54 -0.43 -7.43
CA LYS A 230 -4.10 0.59 -8.32
C LYS A 230 -3.04 1.00 -9.33
N LYS A 231 -3.29 0.74 -10.60
CA LYS A 231 -2.39 1.07 -11.71
C LYS A 231 -2.94 2.28 -12.45
N GLY A 232 -2.11 3.31 -12.62
CA GLY A 232 -2.37 4.36 -13.60
C GLY A 232 -2.08 3.86 -15.03
N ILE A 233 -2.31 4.69 -16.03
CA ILE A 233 -1.94 4.44 -17.42
C ILE A 233 -0.43 4.13 -17.46
N ASN A 234 -0.03 2.95 -17.97
CA ASN A 234 1.35 2.44 -17.98
C ASN A 234 1.99 2.09 -16.62
N GLY A 235 1.19 1.95 -15.54
CA GLY A 235 1.70 1.55 -14.22
C GLY A 235 2.20 0.10 -14.19
N GLN A 236 3.43 -0.15 -13.65
CA GLN A 236 4.00 -1.51 -13.63
C GLN A 236 3.36 -2.39 -12.55
N PHE A 237 3.40 -2.01 -11.26
CA PHE A 237 3.04 -2.91 -10.16
C PHE A 237 1.92 -2.40 -9.27
N GLY A 238 1.73 -1.09 -9.18
CA GLY A 238 0.81 -0.48 -8.23
C GLY A 238 1.21 -0.68 -6.75
N LEU A 239 2.43 -1.15 -6.47
CA LEU A 239 2.91 -1.35 -5.09
C LEU A 239 3.81 -0.23 -4.61
N GLY A 240 4.56 0.46 -5.48
CA GLY A 240 5.56 1.44 -5.08
C GLY A 240 5.00 2.58 -4.25
N LEU A 241 3.89 3.19 -4.66
CA LEU A 241 3.26 4.29 -3.92
C LEU A 241 2.57 3.83 -2.63
N SER A 242 2.07 2.61 -2.58
CA SER A 242 1.53 2.03 -1.34
C SER A 242 2.63 1.73 -0.32
N ILE A 243 3.81 1.30 -0.78
CA ILE A 243 5.01 1.19 0.05
C ILE A 243 5.36 2.55 0.63
N VAL A 244 5.40 3.60 -0.21
CA VAL A 244 5.68 4.98 0.23
C VAL A 244 4.73 5.40 1.34
N LYS A 245 3.41 5.30 1.11
CA LYS A 245 2.40 5.70 2.09
C LYS A 245 2.56 4.96 3.42
N LYS A 246 2.69 3.63 3.37
CA LYS A 246 2.82 2.80 4.56
C LYS A 246 4.10 3.09 5.33
N THR A 247 5.23 3.26 4.62
CA THR A 247 6.53 3.58 5.25
C THR A 247 6.50 4.98 5.90
N LEU A 248 5.93 5.98 5.21
CA LEU A 248 5.79 7.33 5.76
C LEU A 248 4.94 7.36 7.02
N MET A 249 3.80 6.65 7.04
CA MET A 249 2.98 6.53 8.24
C MET A 249 3.76 5.96 9.43
N LEU A 250 4.61 4.96 9.20
CA LEU A 250 5.49 4.40 10.23
C LEU A 250 6.55 5.41 10.71
N CYS A 251 7.00 6.31 9.85
CA CYS A 251 7.95 7.37 10.21
C CYS A 251 7.28 8.61 10.86
N GLY A 252 5.95 8.64 10.98
CA GLY A 252 5.19 9.79 11.51
C GLY A 252 4.93 10.89 10.48
N TYR A 253 4.79 10.52 9.21
CA TYR A 253 4.47 11.43 8.11
C TYR A 253 3.25 10.95 7.33
N GLU A 254 2.58 11.90 6.68
CA GLU A 254 1.56 11.65 5.68
C GLU A 254 2.01 12.12 4.29
N ILE A 255 1.42 11.54 3.25
CA ILE A 255 1.66 11.95 1.87
C ILE A 255 0.34 12.28 1.18
N THR A 256 0.34 13.39 0.45
CA THR A 256 -0.76 13.81 -0.42
C THR A 256 -0.24 14.09 -1.83
N VAL A 257 -1.14 14.07 -2.80
CA VAL A 257 -0.83 14.38 -4.20
C VAL A 257 -1.68 15.55 -4.67
N LYS A 258 -1.12 16.40 -5.51
CA LYS A 258 -1.82 17.53 -6.12
C LYS A 258 -1.47 17.61 -7.60
N ASN A 259 -2.48 17.81 -8.44
CA ASN A 259 -2.28 18.26 -9.79
C ASN A 259 -1.86 19.74 -9.79
N GLU A 260 -0.81 20.06 -10.51
CA GLU A 260 -0.34 21.41 -10.75
C GLU A 260 -0.87 21.93 -12.10
N LYS A 261 -0.58 23.18 -12.49
CA LYS A 261 -0.93 23.68 -13.83
C LYS A 261 -0.36 22.79 -14.94
N LYS A 262 0.81 22.26 -14.73
CA LYS A 262 1.45 21.22 -15.51
C LYS A 262 2.18 20.29 -14.53
N GLY A 263 1.90 18.98 -14.62
CA GLY A 263 2.55 18.01 -13.75
C GLY A 263 1.86 17.81 -12.41
N ILE A 264 2.53 17.12 -11.53
CA ILE A 264 2.03 16.72 -10.21
C ILE A 264 3.05 17.01 -9.11
N SER A 265 2.54 17.28 -7.92
CA SER A 265 3.35 17.42 -6.71
C SER A 265 2.94 16.36 -5.67
N PHE A 266 3.92 15.65 -5.14
CA PHE A 266 3.76 14.86 -3.92
C PHE A 266 4.22 15.70 -2.74
N VAL A 267 3.36 15.81 -1.72
CA VAL A 267 3.61 16.62 -0.53
C VAL A 267 3.61 15.68 0.68
N ILE A 268 4.76 15.62 1.35
CA ILE A 268 4.97 14.84 2.57
C ILE A 268 5.00 15.81 3.74
N ASN A 269 4.10 15.63 4.71
CA ASN A 269 4.00 16.43 5.91
C ASN A 269 4.20 15.56 7.15
N LYS A 270 4.79 16.12 8.19
CA LYS A 270 4.83 15.50 9.51
C LYS A 270 3.42 15.47 10.12
N LEU A 271 3.04 14.35 10.74
CA LEU A 271 1.76 14.17 11.44
C LEU A 271 1.75 14.92 12.79
#